data_bd22213f6a949efcf73d1f887c495cf2
#
_entry.id   bd22213f6a949efcf73d1f887c495cf2
#
_cell.length_a   1.000
_cell.length_b   1.000
_cell.length_c   1.000
_cell.angle_alpha   90.00
_cell.angle_beta   90.00
_cell.angle_gamma   90.00
#
_symmetry.space_group_name_H-M   'P 1'
#
loop_
_entity.id
_entity.type
_entity.pdbx_description
1 polymer ?
#
loop_
_entity_poly.entity_id
_entity_poly.type
_entity_poly.pdbx_seq_one_letter_code
_entity_poly.pdbx_strand_id
1 'polypeptide(L)'
;LPDTMQVTVPTVEVTDRDAINASQSDLSGTLNSVANTIAALNSSGSSNSQTLINDVRAITKQMNKIGNTLAGAGDNTADPDDLYSDISDTDTESDTTGKVAYCVNHGTVDADINAGGITGAMARENDLDPEDDYHTTGSDSMNFKLKSRVVIRGCANYGEVTGKKQGVGGIVGNMEMGSVLSSWNYGNITAADATGVGGIAGTSKATIRESGAKCRLAGAKQIGGIAGSGYDIDTCRAMVVIDEGTEQLGAIAGTVDDPRSGDITGNTFVDEGVAGLDNVSYADIAAPLPFDEFAAQENLPGAFQKITVHFTAEGNCVAEFTLDYGGSLTPDQFPEVPQQDGRWGVWADTDLTNLTFDAVVEAEYNDKTSVLQSEQQRDGRALLLVEGSFDSDDKLELQPCTENPQPGTLESWLLPVQDELAHTVRYLTPHDPDTMQLWLKTADGWQ
;
A
#
# COMPACT_ATOMS: atom_id res chain seq x y z
N LEU A 1 -35.30 6.17 1.38
CA LEU A 1 -34.91 7.57 1.16
C LEU A 1 -35.36 7.95 -0.26
N PRO A 2 -35.98 9.13 -0.48
CA PRO A 2 -36.33 9.56 -1.81
C PRO A 2 -35.10 9.91 -2.62
N ASP A 3 -35.02 9.40 -3.83
CA ASP A 3 -33.84 9.45 -4.70
C ASP A 3 -33.49 10.82 -5.28
N THR A 4 -34.28 11.84 -5.05
CA THR A 4 -33.97 13.21 -5.48
C THR A 4 -34.67 14.24 -4.55
N MET A 5 -33.89 15.02 -3.88
CA MET A 5 -34.35 16.24 -3.23
C MET A 5 -34.07 17.41 -4.17
N GLN A 6 -35.11 17.89 -4.87
CA GLN A 6 -34.98 19.14 -5.63
C GLN A 6 -35.02 20.32 -4.66
N VAL A 7 -33.88 20.95 -4.45
CA VAL A 7 -33.79 22.22 -3.75
C VAL A 7 -33.89 23.32 -4.79
N THR A 8 -35.00 24.04 -4.78
CA THR A 8 -35.12 25.23 -5.60
C THR A 8 -34.44 26.38 -4.84
N VAL A 9 -33.25 26.74 -5.29
CA VAL A 9 -32.54 27.92 -4.78
C VAL A 9 -33.20 29.16 -5.42
N PRO A 10 -33.70 30.16 -4.66
CA PRO A 10 -34.25 31.34 -5.24
C PRO A 10 -33.15 32.12 -5.98
N THR A 11 -33.41 32.48 -7.23
CA THR A 11 -32.52 33.33 -8.02
C THR A 11 -32.56 34.74 -7.42
N VAL A 12 -31.42 35.21 -6.90
CA VAL A 12 -31.26 36.61 -6.47
C VAL A 12 -30.69 37.38 -7.65
N GLU A 13 -31.48 38.29 -8.24
CA GLU A 13 -30.97 39.25 -9.20
C GLU A 13 -30.12 40.30 -8.47
N VAL A 14 -28.83 40.28 -8.71
CA VAL A 14 -27.90 41.32 -8.24
C VAL A 14 -27.92 42.46 -9.26
N THR A 15 -28.63 43.55 -8.93
CA THR A 15 -28.91 44.66 -9.83
C THR A 15 -27.78 45.68 -9.95
N ASP A 16 -26.78 45.67 -9.07
CA ASP A 16 -25.64 46.62 -9.15
C ASP A 16 -24.34 45.96 -8.66
N ARG A 17 -23.73 45.19 -9.55
CA ARG A 17 -22.45 44.47 -9.31
C ARG A 17 -21.29 45.42 -9.07
N ASP A 18 -21.27 46.56 -9.73
CA ASP A 18 -20.15 47.50 -9.63
C ASP A 18 -20.17 48.23 -8.27
N ALA A 19 -21.34 48.53 -7.74
CA ALA A 19 -21.47 49.11 -6.41
C ALA A 19 -21.13 48.12 -5.29
N ILE A 20 -21.46 46.83 -5.46
CA ILE A 20 -21.08 45.76 -4.53
C ILE A 20 -19.57 45.56 -4.56
N ASN A 21 -18.94 45.45 -5.72
CA ASN A 21 -17.51 45.31 -5.85
C ASN A 21 -16.75 46.53 -5.28
N ALA A 22 -17.24 47.73 -5.52
CA ALA A 22 -16.65 48.94 -4.94
C ALA A 22 -16.75 48.96 -3.42
N SER A 23 -17.91 48.63 -2.86
CA SER A 23 -18.10 48.53 -1.40
C SER A 23 -17.26 47.43 -0.77
N GLN A 24 -17.07 46.33 -1.45
CA GLN A 24 -16.21 45.21 -1.03
C GLN A 24 -14.75 45.65 -1.04
N SER A 25 -14.31 46.38 -2.07
CA SER A 25 -12.98 46.93 -2.15
C SER A 25 -12.67 47.96 -1.04
N ASP A 26 -13.62 48.87 -0.77
CA ASP A 26 -13.49 49.89 0.31
C ASP A 26 -13.43 49.23 1.69
N LEU A 27 -14.24 48.24 1.92
CA LEU A 27 -14.29 47.50 3.18
C LEU A 27 -13.02 46.69 3.37
N SER A 28 -12.49 46.09 2.30
CA SER A 28 -11.20 45.39 2.27
C SER A 28 -10.03 46.30 2.59
N GLY A 29 -10.01 47.50 2.02
CA GLY A 29 -9.01 48.54 2.31
C GLY A 29 -9.04 48.98 3.79
N THR A 30 -10.24 49.11 4.34
CA THR A 30 -10.45 49.51 5.75
C THR A 30 -9.95 48.41 6.71
N LEU A 31 -10.25 47.15 6.41
CA LEU A 31 -9.77 45.99 7.22
C LEU A 31 -8.27 45.81 7.18
N ASN A 32 -7.63 46.00 6.02
CA ASN A 32 -6.17 46.01 5.92
C ASN A 32 -5.55 47.12 6.78
N SER A 33 -6.14 48.30 6.79
CA SER A 33 -5.70 49.40 7.63
C SER A 33 -5.84 49.07 9.12
N VAL A 34 -6.93 48.43 9.52
CA VAL A 34 -7.15 47.93 10.90
C VAL A 34 -6.14 46.86 11.26
N ALA A 35 -5.91 45.86 10.38
CA ALA A 35 -4.94 44.78 10.61
C ALA A 35 -3.53 45.32 10.78
N ASN A 36 -3.11 46.28 9.94
CA ASN A 36 -1.79 46.93 10.04
C ASN A 36 -1.65 47.75 11.32
N THR A 37 -2.71 48.40 11.76
CA THR A 37 -2.74 49.16 13.03
C THR A 37 -2.61 48.20 14.23
N ILE A 38 -3.26 47.05 14.17
CA ILE A 38 -3.17 45.99 15.19
C ILE A 38 -1.77 45.36 15.24
N ALA A 39 -1.17 45.08 14.08
CA ALA A 39 0.18 44.58 14.01
C ALA A 39 1.19 45.56 14.62
N ALA A 40 1.02 46.86 14.38
CA ALA A 40 1.80 47.92 15.01
C ALA A 40 1.57 48.03 16.53
N LEU A 41 0.37 47.83 17.00
CA LEU A 41 0.02 47.81 18.45
C LEU A 41 0.56 46.53 19.13
N ASN A 42 0.57 45.38 18.44
CA ASN A 42 1.08 44.13 19.00
C ASN A 42 2.61 44.18 19.22
N SER A 43 3.35 44.95 18.41
CA SER A 43 4.74 45.19 18.60
C SER A 43 5.04 46.03 19.88
N SER A 44 4.05 46.65 20.49
CA SER A 44 4.14 47.44 21.70
C SER A 44 3.69 46.73 23.01
N GLY A 45 3.31 45.46 22.96
CA GLY A 45 3.28 44.56 24.13
C GLY A 45 2.06 44.65 25.06
N SER A 46 0.84 44.97 24.57
CA SER A 46 -0.32 45.04 25.45
C SER A 46 -1.28 43.83 25.27
N SER A 47 -1.79 43.26 26.36
CA SER A 47 -2.66 42.07 26.39
C SER A 47 -4.03 42.26 25.73
N ASN A 48 -4.45 43.49 25.43
CA ASN A 48 -5.69 43.79 24.72
C ASN A 48 -5.57 43.57 23.20
N SER A 49 -4.34 43.45 22.69
CA SER A 49 -4.09 43.26 21.26
C SER A 49 -4.55 41.91 20.78
N GLN A 50 -4.45 40.86 21.62
CA GLN A 50 -4.83 39.52 21.21
C GLN A 50 -6.37 39.36 21.02
N THR A 51 -7.17 39.99 21.91
CA THR A 51 -8.62 39.98 21.75
C THR A 51 -9.01 40.71 20.47
N LEU A 52 -8.39 41.85 20.19
CA LEU A 52 -8.67 42.63 18.97
C LEU A 52 -8.22 41.89 17.69
N ILE A 53 -7.11 41.16 17.74
CA ILE A 53 -6.66 40.27 16.64
C ILE A 53 -7.73 39.21 16.38
N ASN A 54 -8.22 38.55 17.42
CA ASN A 54 -9.22 37.50 17.30
C ASN A 54 -10.55 38.04 16.77
N ASP A 55 -10.95 39.26 17.19
CA ASP A 55 -12.15 39.93 16.69
C ASP A 55 -12.02 40.31 15.19
N VAL A 56 -10.83 40.78 14.77
CA VAL A 56 -10.60 41.10 13.34
C VAL A 56 -10.59 39.82 12.50
N ARG A 57 -10.01 38.74 13.00
CA ARG A 57 -10.05 37.41 12.34
C ARG A 57 -11.50 36.92 12.18
N ALA A 58 -12.31 37.04 13.24
CA ALA A 58 -13.73 36.67 13.19
C ALA A 58 -14.50 37.49 12.15
N ILE A 59 -14.24 38.80 12.05
CA ILE A 59 -14.86 39.71 11.05
C ILE A 59 -14.38 39.30 9.65
N THR A 60 -13.08 39.02 9.47
CA THR A 60 -12.54 38.59 8.18
C THR A 60 -13.17 37.25 7.71
N LYS A 61 -13.34 36.28 8.63
CA LYS A 61 -14.04 35.03 8.34
C LYS A 61 -15.47 35.26 7.84
N GLN A 62 -16.23 36.13 8.52
CA GLN A 62 -17.60 36.47 8.11
C GLN A 62 -17.64 37.17 6.75
N MET A 63 -16.65 38.00 6.45
CA MET A 63 -16.59 38.71 5.19
C MET A 63 -16.20 37.78 4.02
N ASN A 64 -15.26 36.88 4.24
CA ASN A 64 -14.96 35.85 3.24
C ASN A 64 -16.20 34.99 2.94
N LYS A 65 -16.98 34.64 3.99
CA LYS A 65 -18.24 33.93 3.82
C LYS A 65 -19.26 34.74 3.01
N ILE A 66 -19.36 36.04 3.27
CA ILE A 66 -20.24 36.98 2.52
C ILE A 66 -19.71 37.12 1.07
N GLY A 67 -18.41 37.32 0.88
CA GLY A 67 -17.77 37.40 -0.44
C GLY A 67 -18.02 36.16 -1.28
N ASN A 68 -17.82 34.99 -0.70
CA ASN A 68 -18.09 33.70 -1.34
C ASN A 68 -19.57 33.51 -1.70
N THR A 69 -20.49 33.95 -0.81
CA THR A 69 -21.93 33.89 -1.06
C THR A 69 -22.33 34.87 -2.17
N LEU A 70 -21.72 36.05 -2.23
CA LEU A 70 -21.98 37.05 -3.27
C LEU A 70 -21.40 36.64 -4.62
N ALA A 71 -20.18 36.08 -4.64
CA ALA A 71 -19.58 35.56 -5.85
C ALA A 71 -20.40 34.38 -6.42
N GLY A 72 -20.89 33.48 -5.55
CA GLY A 72 -21.80 32.39 -5.94
C GLY A 72 -23.20 32.83 -6.34
N ALA A 73 -23.69 33.98 -5.87
CA ALA A 73 -25.00 34.50 -6.23
C ALA A 73 -25.03 35.28 -7.57
N GLY A 74 -23.85 35.73 -8.03
CA GLY A 74 -23.74 36.56 -9.23
C GLY A 74 -23.46 35.79 -10.53
N ASP A 75 -23.06 34.54 -10.44
CA ASP A 75 -22.81 33.71 -11.59
C ASP A 75 -23.14 32.24 -11.22
N ASN A 76 -24.18 31.67 -11.82
CA ASN A 76 -24.52 30.24 -11.61
C ASN A 76 -23.43 29.29 -12.16
N THR A 77 -22.28 29.81 -12.54
CA THR A 77 -21.14 29.12 -13.12
C THR A 77 -19.82 29.44 -12.43
N ALA A 78 -19.79 30.08 -11.27
CA ALA A 78 -18.56 30.29 -10.52
C ALA A 78 -18.02 28.91 -10.09
N ASP A 79 -16.95 28.49 -10.74
CA ASP A 79 -16.23 27.28 -10.36
C ASP A 79 -15.64 27.49 -8.96
N PRO A 80 -15.88 26.60 -8.01
CA PRO A 80 -15.21 26.66 -6.71
C PRO A 80 -13.69 26.82 -6.83
N ASP A 81 -13.09 26.37 -7.93
CA ASP A 81 -11.66 26.49 -8.22
C ASP A 81 -11.23 27.95 -8.40
N ASP A 82 -12.14 28.86 -8.75
CA ASP A 82 -11.85 30.30 -8.82
C ASP A 82 -11.63 30.96 -7.44
N LEU A 83 -12.07 30.31 -6.38
CA LEU A 83 -11.96 30.82 -5.01
C LEU A 83 -10.69 30.35 -4.30
N TYR A 84 -10.06 29.30 -4.79
CA TYR A 84 -8.87 28.70 -4.19
C TYR A 84 -7.66 28.86 -5.11
N SER A 85 -6.49 28.95 -4.51
CA SER A 85 -5.21 28.86 -5.20
C SER A 85 -4.36 27.81 -4.49
N ASP A 86 -4.17 26.68 -5.13
CA ASP A 86 -3.22 25.69 -4.65
C ASP A 86 -1.79 26.24 -4.80
N ILE A 87 -1.08 26.34 -3.69
CA ILE A 87 0.32 26.78 -3.65
C ILE A 87 1.28 25.65 -3.27
N SER A 88 0.83 24.43 -3.29
CA SER A 88 1.61 23.25 -2.87
C SER A 88 2.88 23.06 -3.69
N ASP A 89 2.87 23.42 -4.96
CA ASP A 89 4.04 23.33 -5.84
C ASP A 89 5.17 24.31 -5.49
N THR A 90 4.84 25.32 -4.70
CA THR A 90 5.84 26.29 -4.19
C THR A 90 6.47 25.87 -2.87
N ASP A 91 6.21 24.63 -2.42
CA ASP A 91 6.70 24.12 -1.16
C ASP A 91 8.23 24.08 -1.09
N THR A 92 8.77 24.53 0.03
CA THR A 92 10.18 24.44 0.37
C THR A 92 10.40 23.61 1.63
N GLU A 93 11.60 23.14 1.89
CA GLU A 93 11.87 22.40 3.15
C GLU A 93 11.57 23.20 4.41
N SER A 94 11.67 24.52 4.35
CA SER A 94 11.42 25.42 5.48
C SER A 94 9.95 25.69 5.78
N ASP A 95 9.05 25.35 4.85
CA ASP A 95 7.61 25.52 5.06
C ASP A 95 7.10 24.47 6.06
N THR A 96 6.26 24.91 7.00
CA THR A 96 5.75 24.05 8.10
C THR A 96 4.24 23.94 8.15
N THR A 97 3.50 24.76 7.39
CA THR A 97 2.03 24.75 7.35
C THR A 97 1.51 23.92 6.16
N GLY A 98 0.41 23.20 6.35
CA GLY A 98 -0.22 22.39 5.33
C GLY A 98 0.66 21.22 4.84
N LYS A 99 1.52 20.68 5.71
CA LYS A 99 2.56 19.74 5.33
C LYS A 99 2.66 18.55 6.29
N VAL A 100 2.70 17.36 5.71
CA VAL A 100 3.12 16.11 6.37
C VAL A 100 4.49 15.74 5.83
N ALA A 101 5.50 15.67 6.67
CA ALA A 101 6.87 15.43 6.22
C ALA A 101 7.60 14.39 7.05
N TYR A 102 8.42 13.58 6.37
CA TYR A 102 9.33 12.60 6.96
C TYR A 102 8.65 11.58 7.87
N CYS A 103 7.38 11.29 7.60
CA CYS A 103 6.62 10.26 8.29
C CYS A 103 6.93 8.88 7.69
N VAL A 104 6.96 7.87 8.55
CA VAL A 104 7.17 6.47 8.15
C VAL A 104 6.04 5.63 8.72
N ASN A 105 5.39 4.85 7.84
CA ASN A 105 4.40 3.86 8.22
C ASN A 105 4.96 2.44 8.06
N HIS A 106 4.84 1.62 9.11
CA HIS A 106 5.11 0.18 9.08
C HIS A 106 3.87 -0.67 9.38
N GLY A 107 2.77 -0.03 9.74
CA GLY A 107 1.52 -0.70 10.04
C GLY A 107 0.67 -0.93 8.80
N THR A 108 -0.17 -1.96 8.83
CA THR A 108 -1.16 -2.21 7.79
C THR A 108 -2.28 -1.18 7.83
N VAL A 109 -2.79 -0.80 6.67
CA VAL A 109 -3.95 0.07 6.52
C VAL A 109 -5.05 -0.69 5.78
N ASP A 110 -6.25 -0.76 6.36
CA ASP A 110 -7.43 -1.37 5.74
C ASP A 110 -8.57 -0.34 5.75
N ALA A 111 -9.11 -0.01 4.57
CA ALA A 111 -10.22 0.91 4.42
C ALA A 111 -11.09 0.58 3.20
N ASP A 112 -12.32 1.05 3.21
CA ASP A 112 -13.24 0.81 2.09
C ASP A 112 -12.96 1.74 0.89
N ILE A 113 -12.63 2.99 1.16
CA ILE A 113 -12.46 4.07 0.16
C ILE A 113 -11.31 4.97 0.60
N ASN A 114 -10.53 5.46 -0.36
CA ASN A 114 -9.44 6.41 -0.14
C ASN A 114 -8.45 5.90 0.92
N ALA A 115 -7.94 4.68 0.71
CA ALA A 115 -6.91 4.10 1.57
C ALA A 115 -5.52 4.58 1.15
N GLY A 116 -4.73 5.06 2.09
CA GLY A 116 -3.35 5.45 1.84
C GLY A 116 -2.47 5.20 3.05
N GLY A 117 -1.24 4.77 2.82
CA GLY A 117 -0.30 4.44 3.90
C GLY A 117 0.07 5.64 4.79
N ILE A 118 -0.02 6.86 4.28
CA ILE A 118 0.24 8.10 5.03
C ILE A 118 -1.06 8.90 5.21
N THR A 119 -1.89 9.03 4.18
CA THR A 119 -3.15 9.74 4.27
C THR A 119 -4.21 9.16 3.34
N GLY A 120 -5.46 9.18 3.76
CA GLY A 120 -6.58 8.73 2.94
C GLY A 120 -6.90 9.69 1.81
N ALA A 121 -6.93 10.99 2.07
CA ALA A 121 -7.24 12.01 1.07
C ALA A 121 -6.48 13.31 1.28
N MET A 122 -6.14 13.97 0.17
CA MET A 122 -5.67 15.34 0.09
C MET A 122 -6.74 16.14 -0.66
N ALA A 123 -7.56 16.87 0.07
CA ALA A 123 -8.73 17.56 -0.46
C ALA A 123 -8.85 18.94 0.15
N ARG A 124 -9.73 19.73 -0.44
CA ARG A 124 -10.03 21.07 0.10
C ARG A 124 -10.72 20.98 1.44
N GLU A 125 -10.35 21.87 2.33
CA GLU A 125 -11.09 22.08 3.54
C GLU A 125 -12.37 22.91 3.24
N ASN A 126 -13.51 22.39 3.70
CA ASN A 126 -14.80 23.10 3.51
C ASN A 126 -15.02 24.20 4.55
N ASP A 127 -14.33 24.13 5.68
CA ASP A 127 -14.36 25.15 6.73
C ASP A 127 -13.02 25.89 6.76
N LEU A 128 -13.07 27.18 6.43
CA LEU A 128 -11.88 28.03 6.39
C LEU A 128 -11.32 28.28 7.77
N ASP A 129 -10.03 27.98 7.97
CA ASP A 129 -9.28 28.40 9.14
C ASP A 129 -8.65 29.78 8.91
N PRO A 130 -9.14 30.86 9.59
CA PRO A 130 -8.62 32.20 9.36
C PRO A 130 -7.15 32.36 9.79
N GLU A 131 -6.60 31.42 10.56
CA GLU A 131 -5.24 31.49 11.07
C GLU A 131 -4.25 31.02 10.01
N ASP A 132 -4.57 29.98 9.25
CA ASP A 132 -3.69 29.36 8.28
C ASP A 132 -4.00 29.76 6.84
N ASP A 133 -5.28 30.00 6.50
CA ASP A 133 -5.70 30.27 5.12
C ASP A 133 -5.61 31.75 4.71
N TYR A 134 -5.39 32.64 5.65
CA TYR A 134 -5.33 34.09 5.38
C TYR A 134 -3.91 34.60 5.23
N HIS A 135 -3.48 34.87 4.00
CA HIS A 135 -2.22 35.52 3.69
C HIS A 135 -2.41 36.88 3.01
N THR A 136 -1.91 37.93 3.63
CA THR A 136 -1.74 39.22 2.95
C THR A 136 -0.48 39.18 2.09
N THR A 137 -0.64 39.15 0.77
CA THR A 137 0.50 39.26 -0.16
C THR A 137 0.57 40.67 -0.72
N GLY A 138 1.64 41.37 -0.39
CA GLY A 138 1.95 42.68 -1.00
C GLY A 138 1.07 43.81 -0.49
N SER A 139 1.53 45.00 -0.74
CA SER A 139 1.21 46.19 0.03
C SER A 139 -0.23 46.73 -0.08
N ASP A 140 -1.13 46.28 -0.93
CA ASP A 140 -2.38 47.04 -1.06
C ASP A 140 -3.62 46.31 -1.60
N SER A 141 -3.67 44.99 -1.63
CA SER A 141 -4.89 44.29 -2.03
C SER A 141 -5.14 43.01 -1.21
N MET A 142 -6.32 42.90 -0.65
CA MET A 142 -6.84 41.61 -0.19
C MET A 142 -7.10 40.76 -1.42
N ASN A 143 -6.31 39.70 -1.57
CA ASN A 143 -6.61 38.68 -2.53
C ASN A 143 -7.61 37.71 -1.88
N PHE A 144 -8.85 37.70 -2.34
CA PHE A 144 -9.89 36.79 -1.83
C PHE A 144 -9.71 35.33 -2.27
N LYS A 145 -8.72 35.05 -3.09
CA LYS A 145 -8.33 33.66 -3.36
C LYS A 145 -7.62 33.13 -2.13
N LEU A 146 -8.21 32.10 -1.53
CA LEU A 146 -7.62 31.35 -0.44
C LEU A 146 -6.41 30.60 -0.99
N LYS A 147 -5.28 30.79 -0.35
CA LYS A 147 -4.09 30.01 -0.66
C LYS A 147 -4.10 28.76 0.21
N SER A 148 -4.25 27.62 -0.41
CA SER A 148 -4.21 26.33 0.27
C SER A 148 -2.93 25.62 -0.06
N ARG A 149 -2.32 24.99 0.94
CA ARG A 149 -1.15 24.14 0.80
C ARG A 149 -1.45 22.79 1.43
N VAL A 150 -1.26 21.73 0.65
CA VAL A 150 -1.39 20.33 1.10
C VAL A 150 -0.21 19.56 0.53
N VAL A 151 0.78 19.26 1.35
CA VAL A 151 2.04 18.63 0.90
C VAL A 151 2.37 17.40 1.71
N ILE A 152 2.72 16.33 1.03
CA ILE A 152 3.39 15.17 1.61
C ILE A 152 4.83 15.17 1.07
N ARG A 153 5.82 15.24 1.96
CA ARG A 153 7.23 15.29 1.57
C ARG A 153 8.10 14.31 2.33
N GLY A 154 8.92 13.54 1.62
CA GLY A 154 9.93 12.68 2.22
C GLY A 154 9.35 11.57 3.09
N CYS A 155 8.10 11.17 2.85
CA CYS A 155 7.45 10.12 3.62
C CYS A 155 7.72 8.74 3.02
N ALA A 156 7.63 7.70 3.85
CA ALA A 156 7.80 6.32 3.41
C ALA A 156 6.72 5.40 3.98
N ASN A 157 6.20 4.51 3.15
CA ASN A 157 5.30 3.44 3.57
C ASN A 157 5.93 2.08 3.33
N TYR A 158 5.99 1.26 4.38
CA TYR A 158 6.40 -0.15 4.34
C TYR A 158 5.25 -1.09 4.67
N GLY A 159 4.14 -0.57 5.19
CA GLY A 159 2.97 -1.35 5.54
C GLY A 159 2.12 -1.69 4.33
N GLU A 160 1.46 -2.84 4.37
CA GLU A 160 0.46 -3.20 3.37
C GLU A 160 -0.74 -2.25 3.43
N VAL A 161 -1.28 -1.89 2.26
CA VAL A 161 -2.49 -1.09 2.14
C VAL A 161 -3.58 -1.91 1.45
N THR A 162 -4.67 -2.14 2.16
CA THR A 162 -5.83 -2.87 1.65
C THR A 162 -7.01 -1.93 1.43
N GLY A 163 -7.64 -2.02 0.26
CA GLY A 163 -8.80 -1.23 -0.10
C GLY A 163 -9.89 -2.05 -0.78
N LYS A 164 -11.16 -1.57 -0.75
CA LYS A 164 -12.29 -2.36 -1.27
C LYS A 164 -12.98 -1.77 -2.49
N LYS A 165 -12.94 -0.44 -2.68
CA LYS A 165 -13.78 0.21 -3.71
C LYS A 165 -13.03 1.11 -4.66
N GLN A 166 -12.41 2.19 -4.15
CA GLN A 166 -11.72 3.17 -4.99
C GLN A 166 -10.68 3.95 -4.22
N GLY A 167 -9.69 4.47 -4.96
CA GLY A 167 -8.67 5.36 -4.42
C GLY A 167 -7.78 4.65 -3.40
N VAL A 168 -6.94 3.71 -3.84
CA VAL A 168 -6.04 2.96 -2.96
C VAL A 168 -4.60 3.21 -3.37
N GLY A 169 -3.82 3.84 -2.51
CA GLY A 169 -2.45 4.21 -2.80
C GLY A 169 -1.47 3.94 -1.67
N GLY A 170 -0.21 3.69 -2.00
CA GLY A 170 0.80 3.40 -0.99
C GLY A 170 1.12 4.59 -0.08
N ILE A 171 0.96 5.81 -0.56
CA ILE A 171 1.13 7.05 0.21
C ILE A 171 -0.21 7.74 0.43
N VAL A 172 -0.99 7.95 -0.62
CA VAL A 172 -2.27 8.66 -0.56
C VAL A 172 -3.35 7.94 -1.34
N GLY A 173 -4.56 7.84 -0.77
CA GLY A 173 -5.71 7.23 -1.46
C GLY A 173 -6.24 8.10 -2.60
N ASN A 174 -6.59 9.35 -2.32
CA ASN A 174 -7.15 10.29 -3.30
C ASN A 174 -6.55 11.69 -3.16
N MET A 175 -6.06 12.26 -4.25
CA MET A 175 -5.52 13.62 -4.31
C MET A 175 -6.42 14.49 -5.20
N GLU A 176 -7.17 15.38 -4.60
CA GLU A 176 -7.94 16.42 -5.32
C GLU A 176 -7.09 17.67 -5.57
N MET A 177 -6.10 17.91 -4.71
CA MET A 177 -5.15 19.02 -4.78
C MET A 177 -3.86 18.65 -4.05
N GLY A 178 -2.86 19.49 -4.12
CA GLY A 178 -1.64 19.35 -3.33
C GLY A 178 -0.46 18.78 -4.10
N SER A 179 0.56 18.36 -3.36
CA SER A 179 1.78 17.78 -3.96
C SER A 179 2.31 16.64 -3.09
N VAL A 180 2.69 15.52 -3.73
CA VAL A 180 3.50 14.46 -3.11
C VAL A 180 4.92 14.55 -3.65
N LEU A 181 5.88 14.77 -2.78
CA LEU A 181 7.26 15.08 -3.12
C LEU A 181 8.23 14.10 -2.42
N SER A 182 9.16 13.53 -3.17
CA SER A 182 10.26 12.71 -2.67
C SER A 182 9.81 11.62 -1.67
N SER A 183 8.66 11.00 -1.93
CA SER A 183 8.04 10.00 -1.05
C SER A 183 8.07 8.60 -1.67
N TRP A 184 8.20 7.57 -0.83
CA TRP A 184 8.52 6.22 -1.29
C TRP A 184 7.57 5.19 -0.70
N ASN A 185 7.07 4.28 -1.55
CA ASN A 185 6.25 3.15 -1.11
C ASN A 185 6.96 1.82 -1.36
N TYR A 186 7.01 0.99 -0.33
CA TYR A 186 7.54 -0.39 -0.37
C TYR A 186 6.48 -1.42 0.05
N GLY A 187 5.35 -0.95 0.60
CA GLY A 187 4.24 -1.80 1.00
C GLY A 187 3.40 -2.25 -0.19
N ASN A 188 3.00 -3.50 -0.20
CA ASN A 188 2.10 -4.05 -1.21
C ASN A 188 0.70 -3.43 -1.10
N ILE A 189 -0.02 -3.40 -2.22
CA ILE A 189 -1.36 -2.82 -2.28
C ILE A 189 -2.33 -3.88 -2.80
N THR A 190 -3.27 -4.27 -1.94
CA THR A 190 -4.25 -5.31 -2.21
C THR A 190 -5.66 -4.71 -2.28
N ALA A 191 -6.21 -4.63 -3.47
CA ALA A 191 -7.50 -3.98 -3.71
C ALA A 191 -8.24 -4.59 -4.91
N ALA A 192 -8.39 -5.92 -4.93
CA ALA A 192 -8.83 -6.71 -6.08
C ALA A 192 -10.11 -6.22 -6.77
N ASP A 193 -11.07 -5.68 -6.02
CA ASP A 193 -12.32 -5.14 -6.57
C ASP A 193 -12.30 -3.62 -6.77
N ALA A 194 -11.19 -2.94 -6.43
CA ALA A 194 -11.10 -1.49 -6.44
C ALA A 194 -10.70 -0.93 -7.82
N THR A 195 -11.11 0.32 -8.03
CA THR A 195 -10.70 1.15 -9.16
C THR A 195 -9.79 2.28 -8.65
N GLY A 196 -8.73 2.59 -9.40
CA GLY A 196 -7.76 3.61 -8.98
C GLY A 196 -6.83 3.08 -7.90
N VAL A 197 -5.89 2.21 -8.32
CA VAL A 197 -4.89 1.61 -7.45
C VAL A 197 -3.50 2.07 -7.90
N GLY A 198 -2.75 2.67 -7.00
CA GLY A 198 -1.44 3.22 -7.35
C GLY A 198 -0.37 3.03 -6.29
N GLY A 199 0.86 2.83 -6.72
CA GLY A 199 1.98 2.65 -5.80
C GLY A 199 2.22 3.86 -4.88
N ILE A 200 1.92 5.08 -5.35
CA ILE A 200 1.96 6.32 -4.57
C ILE A 200 0.55 6.84 -4.32
N ALA A 201 -0.23 7.08 -5.36
CA ALA A 201 -1.59 7.62 -5.24
C ALA A 201 -2.61 6.71 -5.93
N GLY A 202 -3.74 6.43 -5.28
CA GLY A 202 -4.84 5.72 -5.92
C GLY A 202 -5.41 6.52 -7.09
N THR A 203 -5.84 7.75 -6.82
CA THR A 203 -6.24 8.72 -7.84
C THR A 203 -5.59 10.07 -7.54
N SER A 204 -5.16 10.78 -8.58
CA SER A 204 -4.55 12.11 -8.43
C SER A 204 -5.01 13.08 -9.51
N LYS A 205 -5.44 14.25 -9.07
CA LYS A 205 -5.63 15.48 -9.88
C LYS A 205 -4.56 16.53 -9.55
N ALA A 206 -3.45 16.11 -8.97
CA ALA A 206 -2.45 16.97 -8.38
C ALA A 206 -1.04 16.43 -8.67
N THR A 207 -0.01 17.11 -8.22
CA THR A 207 1.38 16.84 -8.58
C THR A 207 1.99 15.70 -7.76
N ILE A 208 2.62 14.74 -8.42
CA ILE A 208 3.48 13.72 -7.80
C ILE A 208 4.87 13.85 -8.42
N ARG A 209 5.89 14.18 -7.61
CA ARG A 209 7.23 14.45 -8.11
C ARG A 209 8.32 13.77 -7.31
N GLU A 210 9.38 13.32 -8.00
CA GLU A 210 10.57 12.70 -7.39
C GLU A 210 10.25 11.55 -6.42
N SER A 211 9.14 10.89 -6.63
CA SER A 211 8.61 9.83 -5.76
C SER A 211 8.69 8.47 -6.42
N GLY A 212 8.56 7.39 -5.65
CA GLY A 212 8.61 6.09 -6.28
C GLY A 212 8.01 4.95 -5.47
N ALA A 213 7.70 3.86 -6.18
CA ALA A 213 7.14 2.67 -5.58
C ALA A 213 7.88 1.41 -6.03
N LYS A 214 8.19 0.56 -5.04
CA LYS A 214 8.65 -0.81 -5.22
C LYS A 214 7.69 -1.73 -4.48
N CYS A 215 6.66 -2.22 -5.17
CA CYS A 215 5.59 -2.98 -4.54
C CYS A 215 4.82 -3.85 -5.54
N ARG A 216 4.04 -4.78 -5.01
CA ARG A 216 3.05 -5.55 -5.76
C ARG A 216 1.70 -4.84 -5.68
N LEU A 217 0.96 -4.88 -6.79
CA LEU A 217 -0.32 -4.20 -6.93
C LEU A 217 -1.39 -5.20 -7.38
N ALA A 218 -2.53 -5.21 -6.70
CA ALA A 218 -3.72 -5.94 -7.11
C ALA A 218 -4.92 -5.00 -7.13
N GLY A 219 -5.67 -4.98 -8.24
CA GLY A 219 -6.84 -4.13 -8.41
C GLY A 219 -7.72 -4.59 -9.56
N ALA A 220 -8.91 -4.02 -9.71
CA ALA A 220 -9.79 -4.34 -10.82
C ALA A 220 -9.37 -3.62 -12.11
N LYS A 221 -9.16 -2.31 -12.04
CA LYS A 221 -8.76 -1.46 -13.18
C LYS A 221 -8.18 -0.12 -12.71
N GLN A 222 -7.56 0.60 -13.64
CA GLN A 222 -6.81 1.84 -13.37
C GLN A 222 -5.71 1.58 -12.33
N ILE A 223 -4.73 0.74 -12.72
CA ILE A 223 -3.65 0.32 -11.84
C ILE A 223 -2.35 0.90 -12.37
N GLY A 224 -1.66 1.65 -11.54
CA GLY A 224 -0.39 2.28 -11.92
C GLY A 224 0.69 2.20 -10.85
N GLY A 225 1.93 2.02 -11.29
CA GLY A 225 3.07 1.96 -10.38
C GLY A 225 3.24 3.22 -9.53
N ILE A 226 2.86 4.39 -10.06
CA ILE A 226 2.83 5.65 -9.32
C ILE A 226 1.39 6.06 -9.02
N ALA A 227 0.52 6.13 -10.03
CA ALA A 227 -0.88 6.51 -9.82
C ALA A 227 -1.83 5.61 -10.58
N GLY A 228 -2.93 5.20 -9.96
CA GLY A 228 -4.01 4.49 -10.67
C GLY A 228 -4.64 5.39 -11.74
N SER A 229 -5.00 6.61 -11.36
CA SER A 229 -5.34 7.71 -12.27
C SER A 229 -4.44 8.90 -11.95
N GLY A 230 -3.69 9.41 -12.91
CA GLY A 230 -2.69 10.45 -12.74
C GLY A 230 -2.98 11.72 -13.52
N TYR A 231 -2.45 12.84 -13.07
CA TYR A 231 -2.57 14.15 -13.71
C TYR A 231 -1.19 14.77 -14.01
N ASP A 232 -0.41 15.12 -12.99
CA ASP A 232 0.94 15.66 -13.10
C ASP A 232 1.91 14.70 -12.39
N ILE A 233 2.74 14.00 -13.17
CA ILE A 233 3.69 12.99 -12.65
C ILE A 233 5.06 13.26 -13.25
N ASP A 234 5.99 13.73 -12.45
CA ASP A 234 7.30 14.14 -12.90
C ASP A 234 8.43 13.45 -12.15
N THR A 235 9.40 12.93 -12.90
CA THR A 235 10.65 12.37 -12.37
C THR A 235 10.42 11.25 -11.33
N CYS A 236 9.37 10.46 -11.50
CA CYS A 236 9.02 9.34 -10.63
C CYS A 236 9.67 8.01 -11.07
N ARG A 237 9.79 7.07 -10.14
CA ARG A 237 10.48 5.79 -10.32
C ARG A 237 9.59 4.64 -9.91
N ALA A 238 9.41 3.65 -10.78
CA ALA A 238 8.60 2.49 -10.46
C ALA A 238 9.33 1.17 -10.71
N MET A 239 9.26 0.29 -9.74
CA MET A 239 9.62 -1.11 -9.83
C MET A 239 8.44 -1.88 -9.26
N VAL A 240 7.50 -2.28 -10.10
CA VAL A 240 6.22 -2.82 -9.63
C VAL A 240 5.85 -4.09 -10.39
N VAL A 241 5.11 -4.96 -9.70
CA VAL A 241 4.46 -6.13 -10.28
C VAL A 241 2.96 -5.94 -10.12
N ILE A 242 2.21 -6.07 -11.21
CA ILE A 242 0.75 -6.04 -11.18
C ILE A 242 0.28 -7.48 -11.20
N ASP A 243 -0.18 -7.97 -10.03
CA ASP A 243 -0.64 -9.34 -9.84
C ASP A 243 -2.05 -9.56 -10.39
N GLU A 244 -2.92 -8.57 -10.21
CA GLU A 244 -4.31 -8.61 -10.66
C GLU A 244 -4.68 -7.29 -11.31
N GLY A 245 -5.42 -7.33 -12.41
CA GLY A 245 -5.92 -6.18 -13.14
C GLY A 245 -6.33 -6.55 -14.56
N THR A 246 -7.38 -5.91 -15.07
CA THR A 246 -7.94 -6.25 -16.39
C THR A 246 -7.85 -5.12 -17.41
N GLU A 247 -7.88 -3.87 -16.97
CA GLU A 247 -7.96 -2.71 -17.84
C GLU A 247 -7.16 -1.54 -17.28
N GLN A 248 -6.58 -0.72 -18.17
CA GLN A 248 -5.89 0.51 -17.82
C GLN A 248 -4.73 0.26 -16.84
N LEU A 249 -3.75 -0.53 -17.31
CA LEU A 249 -2.57 -0.90 -16.55
C LEU A 249 -1.36 -0.10 -16.99
N GLY A 250 -0.56 0.36 -16.07
CA GLY A 250 0.68 1.07 -16.38
C GLY A 250 1.72 1.00 -15.27
N ALA A 251 2.98 0.84 -15.63
CA ALA A 251 4.07 0.87 -14.66
C ALA A 251 4.23 2.25 -14.00
N ILE A 252 3.77 3.32 -14.63
CA ILE A 252 3.71 4.68 -14.07
C ILE A 252 2.27 5.04 -13.73
N ALA A 253 1.35 5.03 -14.70
CA ALA A 253 -0.04 5.32 -14.41
C ALA A 253 -1.00 4.40 -15.18
N GLY A 254 -2.07 3.98 -14.51
CA GLY A 254 -3.14 3.21 -15.14
C GLY A 254 -3.88 4.02 -16.19
N THR A 255 -4.22 5.26 -15.88
CA THR A 255 -4.81 6.19 -16.84
C THR A 255 -4.34 7.62 -16.58
N VAL A 256 -4.32 8.43 -17.63
CA VAL A 256 -4.09 9.88 -17.60
C VAL A 256 -4.97 10.54 -18.68
N ASP A 257 -5.36 11.78 -18.46
CA ASP A 257 -6.25 12.49 -19.39
C ASP A 257 -5.56 12.77 -20.73
N ASP A 258 -4.35 13.30 -20.71
CA ASP A 258 -3.53 13.55 -21.92
C ASP A 258 -2.05 13.24 -21.60
N PRO A 259 -1.52 12.12 -22.08
CA PRO A 259 -0.11 11.76 -21.86
C PRO A 259 0.88 12.77 -22.44
N ARG A 260 0.44 13.64 -23.34
CA ARG A 260 1.29 14.62 -24.04
C ARG A 260 1.03 16.07 -23.63
N SER A 261 0.26 16.30 -22.57
CA SER A 261 0.04 17.65 -22.01
C SER A 261 1.34 18.36 -21.62
N GLY A 262 2.40 17.59 -21.32
CA GLY A 262 3.66 18.08 -20.77
C GLY A 262 3.74 17.98 -19.25
N ASP A 263 2.66 17.54 -18.60
CA ASP A 263 2.58 17.40 -17.16
C ASP A 263 3.10 16.02 -16.69
N ILE A 264 3.36 15.09 -17.62
CA ILE A 264 3.92 13.78 -17.33
C ILE A 264 5.29 13.66 -18.01
N THR A 265 6.36 13.72 -17.24
CA THR A 265 7.72 13.78 -17.78
C THR A 265 8.75 13.04 -16.92
N GLY A 266 9.84 12.61 -17.55
CA GLY A 266 11.01 12.11 -16.82
C GLY A 266 10.81 10.85 -15.98
N ASN A 267 9.69 10.17 -16.13
CA ASN A 267 9.39 8.97 -15.36
C ASN A 267 10.10 7.75 -15.94
N THR A 268 10.56 6.85 -15.06
CA THR A 268 11.20 5.61 -15.46
C THR A 268 10.70 4.43 -14.66
N PHE A 269 10.75 3.26 -15.27
CA PHE A 269 10.35 2.03 -14.59
C PHE A 269 11.19 0.83 -15.06
N VAL A 270 11.27 -0.22 -14.24
CA VAL A 270 11.92 -1.46 -14.63
C VAL A 270 11.05 -2.19 -15.64
N ASP A 271 11.63 -2.61 -16.77
CA ASP A 271 10.93 -3.31 -17.84
C ASP A 271 10.67 -4.78 -17.49
N GLU A 272 9.56 -5.02 -16.83
CA GLU A 272 9.03 -6.36 -16.45
C GLU A 272 7.79 -6.74 -17.30
N GLY A 273 7.68 -6.18 -18.50
CA GLY A 273 6.59 -6.51 -19.43
C GLY A 273 5.30 -5.73 -19.24
N VAL A 274 5.26 -4.75 -18.32
CA VAL A 274 4.16 -3.80 -18.17
C VAL A 274 4.54 -2.50 -18.88
N ALA A 275 3.64 -1.96 -19.71
CA ALA A 275 3.85 -0.69 -20.38
C ALA A 275 3.73 0.51 -19.41
N GLY A 276 4.26 1.69 -19.80
CA GLY A 276 4.31 2.84 -18.90
C GLY A 276 2.94 3.43 -18.51
N LEU A 277 2.05 3.63 -19.49
CA LEU A 277 0.76 4.31 -19.32
C LEU A 277 -0.32 3.59 -20.11
N ASP A 278 -1.41 3.19 -19.46
CA ASP A 278 -2.58 2.54 -20.14
C ASP A 278 -2.17 1.53 -21.22
N ASN A 279 -1.32 0.60 -20.88
CA ASN A 279 -0.76 -0.42 -21.79
C ASN A 279 0.08 0.13 -22.97
N VAL A 280 0.53 1.40 -22.91
CA VAL A 280 1.38 2.03 -23.90
C VAL A 280 2.67 2.57 -23.28
N SER A 281 3.80 2.32 -23.93
CA SER A 281 5.10 2.89 -23.50
C SER A 281 5.43 4.16 -24.29
N TYR A 282 5.87 5.17 -23.57
CA TYR A 282 6.30 6.47 -24.11
C TYR A 282 7.72 6.75 -23.61
N ALA A 283 8.71 6.67 -24.49
CA ALA A 283 10.13 6.73 -24.13
C ALA A 283 10.59 8.05 -23.49
N ASP A 284 9.87 9.15 -23.72
CA ASP A 284 10.15 10.50 -23.22
C ASP A 284 9.27 10.90 -22.01
N ILE A 285 8.23 10.14 -21.74
CA ILE A 285 7.23 10.43 -20.71
C ILE A 285 7.32 9.37 -19.58
N ALA A 286 7.36 8.10 -19.97
CA ALA A 286 7.47 6.93 -19.09
C ALA A 286 8.37 5.90 -19.78
N ALA A 287 9.67 5.95 -19.48
CA ALA A 287 10.67 5.16 -20.15
C ALA A 287 10.89 3.80 -19.46
N PRO A 288 10.69 2.68 -20.15
CA PRO A 288 11.14 1.38 -19.65
C PRO A 288 12.66 1.31 -19.66
N LEU A 289 13.25 0.83 -18.59
CA LEU A 289 14.70 0.65 -18.46
C LEU A 289 15.03 -0.79 -18.04
N PRO A 290 16.11 -1.38 -18.59
CA PRO A 290 16.71 -2.55 -18.00
C PRO A 290 17.08 -2.27 -16.53
N PHE A 291 17.05 -3.29 -15.67
CA PHE A 291 17.30 -3.11 -14.24
C PHE A 291 18.63 -2.41 -13.95
N ASP A 292 19.71 -2.77 -14.63
CA ASP A 292 21.03 -2.17 -14.40
C ASP A 292 21.07 -0.66 -14.67
N GLU A 293 20.37 -0.21 -15.70
CA GLU A 293 20.23 1.22 -16.02
C GLU A 293 19.30 1.94 -15.03
N PHE A 294 18.23 1.27 -14.61
CA PHE A 294 17.32 1.79 -13.61
C PHE A 294 18.01 1.94 -12.25
N ALA A 295 18.74 0.92 -11.80
CA ALA A 295 19.43 0.89 -10.52
C ALA A 295 20.61 1.89 -10.43
N ALA A 296 21.14 2.31 -11.57
CA ALA A 296 22.25 3.28 -11.64
C ALA A 296 21.80 4.75 -11.57
N GLN A 297 20.47 5.01 -11.48
CA GLN A 297 19.95 6.37 -11.43
C GLN A 297 20.34 7.09 -10.14
N GLU A 298 20.59 8.41 -10.25
CA GLU A 298 20.87 9.25 -9.09
C GLU A 298 19.63 9.36 -8.18
N ASN A 299 19.87 9.47 -6.87
CA ASN A 299 18.86 9.64 -5.82
C ASN A 299 17.86 8.47 -5.70
N LEU A 300 18.13 7.33 -6.31
CA LEU A 300 17.32 6.13 -6.14
C LEU A 300 17.64 5.47 -4.78
N PRO A 301 16.64 5.19 -3.92
CA PRO A 301 16.86 4.50 -2.65
C PRO A 301 17.49 3.11 -2.85
N GLY A 302 18.38 2.71 -1.92
CA GLY A 302 19.10 1.43 -2.02
C GLY A 302 18.19 0.19 -2.10
N ALA A 303 16.98 0.27 -1.56
CA ALA A 303 15.98 -0.81 -1.68
C ALA A 303 15.58 -1.12 -3.13
N PHE A 304 15.66 -0.15 -4.04
CA PHE A 304 15.39 -0.38 -5.47
C PHE A 304 16.56 -1.02 -6.23
N GLN A 305 17.72 -1.08 -5.62
CA GLN A 305 18.95 -1.59 -6.26
C GLN A 305 19.23 -3.06 -5.97
N LYS A 306 18.43 -3.70 -5.13
CA LYS A 306 18.60 -5.08 -4.66
C LYS A 306 17.25 -5.78 -4.58
N ILE A 307 17.31 -7.11 -4.58
CA ILE A 307 16.15 -7.96 -4.30
C ILE A 307 16.27 -8.44 -2.85
N THR A 308 15.19 -8.40 -2.12
CA THR A 308 15.14 -8.85 -0.73
C THR A 308 14.22 -10.06 -0.58
N VAL A 309 14.70 -11.10 0.10
CA VAL A 309 13.91 -12.27 0.47
C VAL A 309 13.75 -12.26 1.99
N HIS A 310 12.50 -12.20 2.44
CA HIS A 310 12.15 -12.27 3.85
C HIS A 310 11.62 -13.66 4.21
N PHE A 311 12.22 -14.28 5.19
CA PHE A 311 11.69 -15.49 5.84
C PHE A 311 10.89 -15.05 7.06
N THR A 312 9.60 -15.38 7.09
CA THR A 312 8.67 -14.93 8.14
C THR A 312 8.02 -16.12 8.84
N ALA A 313 7.79 -15.99 10.14
CA ALA A 313 7.04 -16.96 10.94
C ALA A 313 6.01 -16.21 11.78
N GLU A 314 4.72 -16.52 11.60
CA GLU A 314 3.60 -15.84 12.29
C GLU A 314 3.69 -14.30 12.16
N GLY A 315 4.03 -13.82 10.97
CA GLY A 315 4.16 -12.38 10.68
C GLY A 315 5.45 -11.72 11.20
N ASN A 316 6.34 -12.46 11.85
CA ASN A 316 7.62 -11.93 12.32
C ASN A 316 8.75 -12.32 11.37
N CYS A 317 9.61 -11.36 11.02
CA CYS A 317 10.78 -11.63 10.21
C CYS A 317 11.80 -12.47 11.02
N VAL A 318 12.14 -13.64 10.47
CA VAL A 318 13.13 -14.58 11.03
C VAL A 318 14.52 -14.30 10.45
N ALA A 319 14.58 -14.07 9.14
CA ALA A 319 15.79 -13.75 8.43
C ALA A 319 15.50 -12.92 7.17
N GLU A 320 16.48 -12.15 6.74
CA GLU A 320 16.47 -11.38 5.52
C GLU A 320 17.70 -11.66 4.69
N PHE A 321 17.52 -11.91 3.41
CA PHE A 321 18.59 -12.10 2.45
C PHE A 321 18.50 -11.03 1.36
N THR A 322 19.63 -10.39 1.09
CA THR A 322 19.74 -9.42 0.01
C THR A 322 20.48 -10.05 -1.17
N LEU A 323 19.85 -10.02 -2.33
CA LEU A 323 20.35 -10.62 -3.56
C LEU A 323 20.55 -9.55 -4.64
N ASP A 324 21.40 -9.82 -5.60
CA ASP A 324 21.42 -9.09 -6.86
C ASP A 324 20.18 -9.46 -7.69
N TYR A 325 19.77 -8.59 -8.59
CA TYR A 325 18.68 -8.85 -9.52
C TYR A 325 18.98 -10.10 -10.39
N GLY A 326 18.02 -10.99 -10.52
CA GLY A 326 18.22 -12.30 -11.15
C GLY A 326 18.96 -13.31 -10.25
N GLY A 327 19.23 -12.96 -8.99
CA GLY A 327 19.84 -13.86 -8.02
C GLY A 327 18.90 -15.00 -7.62
N SER A 328 19.47 -16.01 -6.94
CA SER A 328 18.74 -17.18 -6.49
C SER A 328 19.14 -17.54 -5.07
N LEU A 329 18.21 -18.15 -4.33
CA LEU A 329 18.47 -18.72 -3.02
C LEU A 329 18.13 -20.21 -3.05
N THR A 330 19.06 -21.04 -2.57
CA THR A 330 18.87 -22.50 -2.55
C THR A 330 18.45 -22.99 -1.17
N PRO A 331 17.74 -24.13 -1.05
CA PRO A 331 17.20 -24.59 0.25
C PRO A 331 18.26 -24.80 1.34
N ASP A 332 19.51 -25.10 0.98
CA ASP A 332 20.63 -25.24 1.92
C ASP A 332 21.06 -23.90 2.56
N GLN A 333 20.61 -22.78 2.02
CA GLN A 333 20.86 -21.43 2.53
C GLN A 333 19.71 -20.92 3.43
N PHE A 334 18.59 -21.65 3.50
CA PHE A 334 17.44 -21.23 4.26
C PHE A 334 17.75 -21.22 5.77
N PRO A 335 17.20 -20.27 6.53
CA PRO A 335 17.32 -20.29 7.97
C PRO A 335 16.56 -21.50 8.56
N GLU A 336 16.91 -21.89 9.79
CA GLU A 336 16.11 -22.87 10.50
C GLU A 336 14.71 -22.29 10.79
N VAL A 337 13.66 -23.12 10.61
CA VAL A 337 12.30 -22.74 10.98
C VAL A 337 12.22 -22.64 12.50
N PRO A 338 11.68 -21.54 13.07
CA PRO A 338 11.51 -21.41 14.50
C PRO A 338 10.68 -22.57 15.08
N GLN A 339 11.18 -23.20 16.15
CA GLN A 339 10.50 -24.33 16.76
C GLN A 339 9.24 -23.88 17.53
N GLN A 340 8.17 -24.66 17.40
CA GLN A 340 6.94 -24.51 18.17
C GLN A 340 6.62 -25.82 18.89
N ASP A 341 6.15 -25.71 20.14
CA ASP A 341 5.78 -26.89 20.94
C ASP A 341 4.63 -27.65 20.27
N GLY A 342 4.86 -28.93 20.03
CA GLY A 342 3.85 -29.81 19.44
C GLY A 342 3.61 -29.62 17.95
N ARG A 343 4.43 -28.84 17.24
CA ARG A 343 4.28 -28.60 15.79
C ARG A 343 5.57 -28.83 15.02
N TRP A 344 5.42 -29.22 13.75
CA TRP A 344 6.48 -29.21 12.74
C TRP A 344 6.41 -27.90 11.97
N GLY A 345 7.55 -27.25 11.82
CA GLY A 345 7.66 -26.07 10.94
C GLY A 345 8.43 -26.44 9.67
N VAL A 346 7.90 -26.01 8.53
CA VAL A 346 8.58 -26.06 7.24
C VAL A 346 8.45 -24.69 6.58
N TRP A 347 9.41 -24.33 5.72
CA TRP A 347 9.25 -23.15 4.88
C TRP A 347 8.31 -23.47 3.71
N ALA A 348 7.38 -22.59 3.40
CA ALA A 348 6.50 -22.70 2.25
C ALA A 348 7.30 -22.95 0.96
N ASP A 349 6.82 -23.83 0.10
CA ASP A 349 7.46 -24.14 -1.18
C ASP A 349 7.34 -22.94 -2.12
N THR A 350 8.39 -22.13 -2.18
CA THR A 350 8.47 -20.89 -2.95
C THR A 350 9.66 -21.00 -3.93
N ASP A 351 9.39 -20.70 -5.20
CA ASP A 351 10.47 -20.62 -6.20
C ASP A 351 11.31 -19.35 -5.97
N LEU A 352 12.53 -19.54 -5.50
CA LEU A 352 13.51 -18.48 -5.24
C LEU A 352 14.64 -18.47 -6.28
N THR A 353 14.37 -18.90 -7.50
CA THR A 353 15.33 -18.90 -8.61
C THR A 353 15.13 -17.68 -9.52
N ASN A 354 16.23 -17.04 -9.93
CA ASN A 354 16.22 -15.90 -10.86
C ASN A 354 15.24 -14.79 -10.45
N LEU A 355 15.34 -14.36 -9.19
CA LEU A 355 14.42 -13.38 -8.63
C LEU A 355 14.61 -12.00 -9.25
N THR A 356 13.54 -11.45 -9.81
CA THR A 356 13.46 -10.08 -10.33
C THR A 356 12.71 -9.13 -9.41
N PHE A 357 12.11 -9.68 -8.34
CA PHE A 357 11.34 -8.92 -7.36
C PHE A 357 11.50 -9.51 -5.95
N ASP A 358 11.17 -8.70 -4.92
CA ASP A 358 11.20 -9.15 -3.53
C ASP A 358 10.25 -10.31 -3.29
N ALA A 359 10.65 -11.23 -2.42
CA ALA A 359 9.88 -12.42 -2.06
C ALA A 359 9.73 -12.57 -0.55
N VAL A 360 8.64 -13.18 -0.15
CA VAL A 360 8.38 -13.57 1.24
C VAL A 360 8.17 -15.08 1.27
N VAL A 361 8.89 -15.76 2.16
CA VAL A 361 8.74 -17.19 2.44
C VAL A 361 8.20 -17.32 3.85
N GLU A 362 6.99 -17.85 3.97
CA GLU A 362 6.34 -18.01 5.26
C GLU A 362 6.56 -19.41 5.83
N ALA A 363 6.72 -19.51 7.15
CA ALA A 363 6.78 -20.77 7.83
C ALA A 363 5.38 -21.37 7.99
N GLU A 364 5.20 -22.58 7.53
CA GLU A 364 4.00 -23.39 7.71
C GLU A 364 4.19 -24.36 8.88
N TYR A 365 3.19 -24.45 9.75
CA TYR A 365 3.26 -25.29 10.95
C TYR A 365 2.14 -26.33 10.96
N ASN A 366 2.52 -27.61 11.03
CA ASN A 366 1.61 -28.73 11.15
C ASN A 366 1.67 -29.32 12.57
N ASP A 367 0.53 -29.77 13.10
CA ASP A 367 0.46 -30.39 14.39
C ASP A 367 1.17 -31.76 14.38
N LYS A 368 1.89 -32.09 15.44
CA LYS A 368 2.59 -33.37 15.60
C LYS A 368 1.68 -34.39 16.28
N THR A 369 1.75 -35.63 15.81
CA THR A 369 1.20 -36.79 16.52
C THR A 369 2.32 -37.75 16.88
N SER A 370 2.20 -38.38 18.03
CA SER A 370 3.18 -39.38 18.52
C SER A 370 2.88 -40.81 18.04
N VAL A 371 1.71 -41.03 17.46
CA VAL A 371 1.29 -42.37 17.04
C VAL A 371 0.49 -42.29 15.76
N LEU A 372 0.96 -42.99 14.73
CA LEU A 372 0.17 -43.30 13.53
C LEU A 372 -0.54 -44.63 13.68
N GLN A 373 -1.81 -44.68 13.24
CA GLN A 373 -2.63 -45.89 13.25
C GLN A 373 -2.95 -46.27 11.80
N SER A 374 -2.85 -47.58 11.49
CA SER A 374 -3.23 -48.06 10.18
C SER A 374 -4.73 -47.93 9.95
N GLU A 375 -5.14 -47.61 8.73
CA GLU A 375 -6.53 -47.65 8.31
C GLU A 375 -7.10 -49.07 8.34
N GLN A 376 -6.25 -50.07 8.09
CA GLN A 376 -6.60 -51.48 8.21
C GLN A 376 -6.81 -51.86 9.68
N GLN A 377 -7.92 -52.53 9.94
CA GLN A 377 -8.34 -52.90 11.28
C GLN A 377 -8.54 -54.41 11.43
N ARG A 378 -8.35 -54.90 12.67
CA ARG A 378 -8.69 -56.25 13.12
C ARG A 378 -9.44 -56.14 14.43
N ASP A 379 -10.59 -56.75 14.50
CA ASP A 379 -11.48 -56.70 15.68
C ASP A 379 -11.75 -55.27 16.17
N GLY A 380 -11.93 -54.31 15.24
CA GLY A 380 -12.20 -52.92 15.56
C GLY A 380 -11.02 -52.11 16.08
N ARG A 381 -9.81 -52.64 16.00
CA ARG A 381 -8.55 -51.98 16.38
C ARG A 381 -7.60 -51.89 15.19
N ALA A 382 -6.83 -50.82 15.13
CA ALA A 382 -5.82 -50.66 14.08
C ALA A 382 -4.87 -51.88 14.05
N LEU A 383 -4.58 -52.35 12.86
CA LEU A 383 -3.73 -53.50 12.63
C LEU A 383 -2.27 -53.21 12.98
N LEU A 384 -1.81 -51.96 12.71
CA LEU A 384 -0.48 -51.50 13.02
C LEU A 384 -0.53 -50.15 13.72
N LEU A 385 0.32 -49.96 14.71
CA LEU A 385 0.63 -48.71 15.34
C LEU A 385 2.12 -48.42 15.16
N VAL A 386 2.46 -47.19 14.79
CA VAL A 386 3.85 -46.71 14.69
C VAL A 386 4.00 -45.55 15.64
N GLU A 387 4.90 -45.69 16.62
CA GLU A 387 5.24 -44.62 17.56
C GLU A 387 6.42 -43.83 17.01
N GLY A 388 6.28 -42.52 16.99
CA GLY A 388 7.29 -41.63 16.42
C GLY A 388 6.89 -40.17 16.57
N SER A 389 7.29 -39.33 15.63
CA SER A 389 6.88 -37.94 15.55
C SER A 389 6.45 -37.70 14.10
N PHE A 390 5.17 -37.52 13.89
CA PHE A 390 4.53 -37.45 12.57
C PHE A 390 3.67 -36.20 12.47
N ASP A 391 3.31 -35.78 11.25
CA ASP A 391 2.29 -34.79 11.04
C ASP A 391 0.90 -35.35 11.36
N SER A 392 0.00 -34.52 11.85
CA SER A 392 -1.35 -34.97 12.23
C SER A 392 -2.16 -35.50 11.06
N ASP A 393 -1.82 -35.07 9.84
CA ASP A 393 -2.48 -35.48 8.60
C ASP A 393 -1.85 -36.72 7.95
N ASP A 394 -0.72 -37.21 8.48
CA ASP A 394 -0.07 -38.41 8.00
C ASP A 394 -0.99 -39.62 8.16
N LYS A 395 -1.09 -40.43 7.11
CA LYS A 395 -1.90 -41.64 7.07
C LYS A 395 -1.03 -42.87 6.91
N LEU A 396 -1.38 -43.88 7.63
CA LEU A 396 -0.72 -45.18 7.57
C LEU A 396 -1.60 -46.17 6.81
N GLU A 397 -1.36 -46.33 5.52
CA GLU A 397 -2.03 -47.32 4.68
C GLU A 397 -1.12 -48.55 4.49
N LEU A 398 -1.54 -49.69 5.00
CA LEU A 398 -0.84 -50.95 4.78
C LEU A 398 -1.32 -51.58 3.48
N GLN A 399 -0.36 -52.04 2.69
CA GLN A 399 -0.64 -52.80 1.49
C GLN A 399 -0.20 -54.28 1.69
N PRO A 400 -1.01 -55.27 1.27
CA PRO A 400 -0.58 -56.67 1.32
C PRO A 400 0.71 -56.83 0.50
N CYS A 401 1.74 -57.39 1.12
CA CYS A 401 3.00 -57.69 0.43
C CYS A 401 2.93 -59.05 -0.22
N THR A 402 3.13 -59.11 -1.54
CA THR A 402 3.13 -60.37 -2.32
C THR A 402 4.53 -60.81 -2.70
N GLU A 403 5.56 -60.04 -2.34
CA GLU A 403 6.97 -60.36 -2.68
C GLU A 403 7.55 -61.30 -1.63
N ASN A 404 8.10 -62.41 -2.08
CA ASN A 404 8.89 -63.46 -1.40
C ASN A 404 9.11 -63.26 0.12
N PRO A 405 8.13 -63.52 0.95
CA PRO A 405 8.29 -63.45 2.39
C PRO A 405 9.26 -64.57 2.88
N GLN A 406 9.78 -64.40 4.10
CA GLN A 406 10.58 -65.45 4.75
C GLN A 406 9.76 -66.76 4.85
N PRO A 407 10.41 -67.92 4.71
CA PRO A 407 9.72 -69.21 4.85
C PRO A 407 8.98 -69.28 6.21
N GLY A 408 7.68 -69.62 6.19
CA GLY A 408 6.86 -69.69 7.36
C GLY A 408 6.12 -68.37 7.69
N THR A 409 6.23 -67.34 6.90
CA THR A 409 5.48 -66.09 7.04
C THR A 409 3.97 -66.36 6.96
N LEU A 410 3.22 -65.89 7.95
CA LEU A 410 1.78 -66.06 8.02
C LEU A 410 1.04 -64.82 7.42
N GLU A 411 1.57 -63.64 7.67
CA GLU A 411 1.09 -62.40 7.12
C GLU A 411 2.24 -61.50 6.69
N SER A 412 2.04 -60.71 5.65
CA SER A 412 3.07 -59.81 5.13
C SER A 412 2.41 -58.53 4.61
N TRP A 413 2.94 -57.42 5.07
CA TRP A 413 2.43 -56.10 4.75
C TRP A 413 3.56 -55.17 4.29
N LEU A 414 3.28 -54.30 3.34
CA LEU A 414 4.14 -53.22 2.96
C LEU A 414 3.80 -52.00 3.79
N LEU A 415 4.78 -51.48 4.50
CA LEU A 415 4.66 -50.27 5.31
C LEU A 415 5.31 -49.11 4.55
N PRO A 416 4.55 -48.12 4.07
CA PRO A 416 5.06 -47.02 3.23
C PRO A 416 5.63 -45.87 4.08
N VAL A 417 6.38 -46.15 5.14
CA VAL A 417 7.11 -45.13 5.91
C VAL A 417 8.44 -44.87 5.23
N GLN A 418 8.73 -43.62 4.86
CA GLN A 418 9.90 -43.21 4.10
C GLN A 418 10.83 -42.28 4.89
N ASP A 419 10.94 -42.43 6.19
CA ASP A 419 11.94 -41.69 6.94
C ASP A 419 13.10 -42.54 7.46
N GLU A 420 14.18 -41.90 7.83
CA GLU A 420 15.40 -42.55 8.35
C GLU A 420 15.39 -42.69 9.89
N LEU A 421 14.31 -42.30 10.55
CA LEU A 421 14.22 -42.31 12.02
C LEU A 421 13.84 -43.69 12.54
N ALA A 422 14.34 -44.04 13.74
CA ALA A 422 13.98 -45.27 14.42
C ALA A 422 12.58 -45.14 15.04
N HIS A 423 11.66 -46.02 14.62
CA HIS A 423 10.28 -46.08 15.12
C HIS A 423 10.00 -47.33 15.92
N THR A 424 9.10 -47.24 16.91
CA THR A 424 8.53 -48.41 17.56
C THR A 424 7.29 -48.86 16.81
N VAL A 425 7.28 -50.10 16.35
CA VAL A 425 6.15 -50.66 15.60
C VAL A 425 5.43 -51.68 16.43
N ARG A 426 4.10 -51.57 16.56
CA ARG A 426 3.26 -52.53 17.27
C ARG A 426 2.25 -53.12 16.28
N TYR A 427 2.31 -54.42 16.08
CA TYR A 427 1.42 -55.15 15.19
C TYR A 427 0.40 -55.99 15.95
N LEU A 428 -0.86 -55.92 15.58
CA LEU A 428 -1.95 -56.71 16.15
C LEU A 428 -2.04 -58.07 15.46
N THR A 429 -1.34 -59.05 15.97
CA THR A 429 -1.36 -60.42 15.44
C THR A 429 -2.66 -61.17 15.85
N PRO A 430 -3.23 -62.04 14.96
CA PRO A 430 -4.30 -62.97 15.32
C PRO A 430 -3.81 -64.21 16.05
N HIS A 431 -2.48 -64.40 16.13
CA HIS A 431 -1.85 -65.55 16.71
C HIS A 431 -1.27 -65.29 18.10
N ASP A 432 -0.91 -66.32 18.84
CA ASP A 432 -0.25 -66.21 20.12
C ASP A 432 1.11 -65.51 19.95
N PRO A 433 1.29 -64.28 20.48
CA PRO A 433 2.50 -63.45 20.28
C PRO A 433 3.77 -64.15 20.79
N ASP A 434 3.64 -65.01 21.78
CA ASP A 434 4.79 -65.75 22.36
C ASP A 434 5.35 -66.80 21.38
N THR A 435 4.61 -67.16 20.35
CA THR A 435 4.99 -68.13 19.31
C THR A 435 5.38 -67.48 17.97
N MET A 436 5.32 -66.15 17.86
CA MET A 436 5.52 -65.41 16.65
C MET A 436 6.78 -64.55 16.72
N GLN A 437 7.32 -64.29 15.53
CA GLN A 437 8.38 -63.29 15.34
C GLN A 437 7.92 -62.26 14.29
N LEU A 438 8.14 -61.00 14.60
CA LEU A 438 7.98 -59.93 13.66
C LEU A 438 9.32 -59.70 12.92
N TRP A 439 9.26 -59.74 11.60
CA TRP A 439 10.41 -59.46 10.74
C TRP A 439 10.16 -58.19 9.96
N LEU A 440 11.13 -57.27 9.98
CA LEU A 440 11.10 -56.03 9.19
C LEU A 440 12.10 -56.20 8.04
N LYS A 441 11.64 -55.98 6.80
CA LYS A 441 12.52 -55.94 5.61
C LYS A 441 12.91 -54.50 5.34
N THR A 442 14.19 -54.23 5.53
CA THR A 442 14.81 -52.94 5.22
C THR A 442 15.65 -53.07 3.93
N ALA A 443 16.25 -51.96 3.49
CA ALA A 443 17.22 -51.97 2.38
C ALA A 443 18.42 -52.92 2.64
N ASP A 444 18.78 -53.09 3.92
CA ASP A 444 19.89 -53.96 4.35
C ASP A 444 19.51 -55.42 4.54
N GLY A 445 18.24 -55.77 4.36
CA GLY A 445 17.71 -57.13 4.48
C GLY A 445 16.66 -57.27 5.59
N TRP A 446 16.42 -58.57 6.00
CA TRP A 446 15.48 -58.86 7.07
C TRP A 446 16.10 -58.70 8.46
N GLN A 447 15.44 -57.98 9.32
CA GLN A 447 15.84 -57.75 10.70
C GLN A 447 14.77 -58.22 11.69
#